data_27faf20eba1eda299b8c5e725e5f0944
#
_entry.id   27faf20eba1eda299b8c5e725e5f0944
#
_cell.length_a   1.000
_cell.length_b   1.000
_cell.length_c   1.000
_cell.angle_alpha   90.00
_cell.angle_beta   90.00
_cell.angle_gamma   90.00
#
_symmetry.space_group_name_H-M   'P 1'
#
loop_
_entity.id
_entity.type
_entity.pdbx_description
1 polymer ?
#
loop_
_entity_poly.entity_id
_entity_poly.type
_entity_poly.pdbx_seq_one_letter_code
_entity_poly.pdbx_strand_id
1 'polypeptide(L)'
;MKMKKAATMTLALMMAMSGMEQGSYIVKTKSAKKSAPEKKAETNTSGETEEEEATATDFISQNFKYQSLCNWKEGMKFMVMPEKYDLVVNTFCDASNGKEVSSGKLMHKIMIYKNHTETPEGFARINFTCEDDGKAYYYQIPRGSFDDYCYNKMGVPTLAYLGDVDIARTLLMGKTLYTRTTLFREDTDYHGDGYAEVKVPNNEEVKVVAVGVGTRKFPVKIIVADKNGKEFYQNVAMSKTNSGMRDDEFIMDNKKFTFYGSFELADENIATSKEYASYIGQTYYTRYRTTMTNEQGKKVTIMRLSTFTIKAVQAQNGTKYRKLSLKSLKTGEVFYKDVCFEHDDNVAGDIDGHREDYFNYLFIKGTADMKGFPPSHVTAIQQGRVIKGMNKQAVKMAKGSPDRVAKDRNGREDWIYASEGVIVKFDKNGKVM
;
A
#
# COMPACT_ATOMS: atom_id res chain seq x y z
N MET A 1 48.35 27.90 -32.15
CA MET A 1 48.68 27.53 -30.77
C MET A 1 47.47 27.86 -29.85
N LYS A 2 46.38 27.10 -29.93
CA LYS A 2 45.21 27.22 -29.05
C LYS A 2 44.36 25.91 -29.11
N MET A 3 44.86 24.84 -28.55
CA MET A 3 44.07 23.61 -28.33
C MET A 3 44.76 22.72 -27.30
N LYS A 4 44.86 23.12 -26.04
CA LYS A 4 45.36 22.27 -24.95
C LYS A 4 44.80 22.67 -23.54
N LYS A 5 43.67 23.39 -23.45
CA LYS A 5 43.10 23.75 -22.15
C LYS A 5 41.67 23.16 -21.85
N ALA A 6 41.09 22.39 -22.77
CA ALA A 6 39.75 21.84 -22.56
C ALA A 6 39.72 20.43 -21.93
N ALA A 7 40.83 19.69 -21.97
CA ALA A 7 40.84 18.29 -21.49
C ALA A 7 41.07 18.11 -19.98
N THR A 8 41.58 19.14 -19.28
CA THR A 8 41.94 19.03 -17.85
C THR A 8 40.79 19.37 -16.91
N MET A 9 39.73 20.03 -17.42
CA MET A 9 38.60 20.45 -16.59
C MET A 9 37.52 19.36 -16.44
N THR A 10 37.46 18.43 -17.40
CA THR A 10 36.45 17.33 -17.37
C THR A 10 36.85 16.18 -16.41
N LEU A 11 38.16 15.98 -16.19
CA LEU A 11 38.64 14.92 -15.31
C LEU A 11 38.57 15.30 -13.82
N ALA A 12 38.65 16.59 -13.50
CA ALA A 12 38.49 17.09 -12.12
C ALA A 12 37.04 17.07 -11.64
N LEU A 13 36.08 17.13 -12.57
CA LEU A 13 34.65 17.09 -12.22
C LEU A 13 34.15 15.66 -11.95
N MET A 14 34.79 14.64 -12.54
CA MET A 14 34.45 13.24 -12.29
C MET A 14 35.03 12.68 -10.97
N MET A 15 36.10 13.27 -10.42
CA MET A 15 36.64 12.84 -9.13
C MET A 15 35.99 13.51 -7.94
N ALA A 16 35.19 14.56 -8.13
CA ALA A 16 34.44 15.22 -7.03
C ALA A 16 33.10 14.59 -6.73
N MET A 17 32.61 13.65 -7.56
CA MET A 17 31.30 12.99 -7.37
C MET A 17 31.35 11.70 -6.54
N SER A 18 32.53 11.10 -6.33
CA SER A 18 32.64 9.80 -5.64
C SER A 18 32.62 9.86 -4.11
N GLY A 19 32.65 11.02 -3.49
CA GLY A 19 32.66 11.20 -2.03
C GLY A 19 31.33 11.63 -1.41
N MET A 20 30.27 11.85 -2.23
CA MET A 20 28.99 12.40 -1.73
C MET A 20 27.83 11.39 -1.60
N GLU A 21 28.01 10.14 -2.04
CA GLU A 21 26.85 9.23 -2.19
C GLU A 21 26.38 8.59 -0.88
N GLN A 22 27.22 8.28 0.06
CA GLN A 22 26.84 7.57 1.28
C GLN A 22 25.89 8.40 2.18
N GLY A 23 26.17 9.70 2.35
CA GLY A 23 25.32 10.61 3.12
C GLY A 23 23.94 10.89 2.49
N SER A 24 23.76 10.61 1.19
CA SER A 24 22.51 10.88 0.48
C SER A 24 21.42 9.82 0.72
N TYR A 25 21.79 8.60 1.10
CA TYR A 25 20.82 7.52 1.33
C TYR A 25 20.24 7.51 2.75
N ILE A 26 20.95 8.03 3.75
CA ILE A 26 20.47 8.10 5.13
C ILE A 26 19.71 9.41 5.34
N VAL A 27 18.39 9.33 5.45
CA VAL A 27 17.50 10.48 5.63
C VAL A 27 16.75 10.37 6.96
N LYS A 28 16.53 11.51 7.63
CA LYS A 28 15.83 11.60 8.92
C LYS A 28 14.72 12.64 8.87
N THR A 29 13.67 12.44 9.67
CA THR A 29 12.61 13.44 9.86
C THR A 29 13.13 14.63 10.67
N LYS A 30 12.50 15.79 10.54
CA LYS A 30 12.86 17.02 11.30
C LYS A 30 12.69 16.87 12.81
N SER A 31 11.92 15.90 13.27
CA SER A 31 11.80 15.56 14.70
C SER A 31 13.09 15.04 15.29
N ALA A 32 13.99 14.47 14.48
CA ALA A 32 15.32 14.05 14.93
C ALA A 32 16.15 15.28 15.36
N LYS A 33 16.72 15.26 16.55
CA LYS A 33 17.54 16.37 17.09
C LYS A 33 18.78 16.58 16.24
N LYS A 34 18.91 17.78 15.63
CA LYS A 34 19.94 18.15 14.65
C LYS A 34 21.17 18.83 15.29
N SER A 35 22.34 18.53 14.70
CA SER A 35 23.47 19.47 14.66
C SER A 35 24.06 19.42 13.24
N ALA A 36 23.75 20.43 12.38
CA ALA A 36 24.48 21.01 11.26
C ALA A 36 23.63 21.29 9.97
N PRO A 37 24.11 22.14 9.03
CA PRO A 37 23.27 23.04 8.23
C PRO A 37 22.81 22.49 6.86
N GLU A 38 21.74 23.11 6.36
CA GLU A 38 21.07 22.82 5.09
C GLU A 38 21.88 23.23 3.84
N LYS A 39 21.83 22.41 2.78
CA LYS A 39 22.09 22.85 1.39
C LYS A 39 20.92 22.41 0.50
N LYS A 40 20.40 23.38 -0.23
CA LYS A 40 19.35 23.22 -1.26
C LYS A 40 19.95 22.55 -2.50
N ALA A 41 19.20 21.64 -3.12
CA ALA A 41 19.49 21.09 -4.44
C ALA A 41 18.36 21.45 -5.42
N GLU A 42 18.73 21.94 -6.59
CA GLU A 42 17.87 22.29 -7.72
C GLU A 42 17.65 21.09 -8.64
N THR A 43 16.47 21.04 -9.22
CA THR A 43 15.95 19.95 -10.07
C THR A 43 16.24 20.24 -11.53
N ASN A 44 16.65 19.24 -12.30
CA ASN A 44 16.57 19.27 -13.76
C ASN A 44 15.97 17.97 -14.30
N THR A 45 15.01 18.15 -15.19
CA THR A 45 14.19 17.17 -15.89
C THR A 45 14.65 16.96 -17.32
N SER A 46 14.66 15.73 -17.80
CA SER A 46 14.49 15.31 -19.23
C SER A 46 14.56 13.78 -19.27
N GLY A 47 13.84 13.01 -20.01
CA GLY A 47 13.02 13.08 -21.19
C GLY A 47 13.07 11.72 -21.89
N GLU A 48 11.95 11.12 -22.15
CA GLU A 48 11.52 10.15 -23.15
C GLU A 48 12.41 9.00 -23.64
N THR A 49 11.89 7.77 -23.64
CA THR A 49 11.51 7.04 -24.87
C THR A 49 10.68 5.79 -24.55
N GLU A 50 9.63 5.59 -25.36
CA GLU A 50 8.64 4.53 -25.34
C GLU A 50 9.19 3.18 -25.84
N GLU A 51 8.73 2.08 -25.23
CA GLU A 51 8.48 0.81 -25.93
C GLU A 51 7.33 0.08 -25.20
N GLU A 52 6.29 -0.25 -25.97
CA GLU A 52 5.09 -0.95 -25.52
C GLU A 52 5.36 -2.42 -25.25
N GLU A 53 5.12 -2.86 -24.02
CA GLU A 53 4.78 -4.26 -23.70
C GLU A 53 3.65 -4.30 -22.68
N ALA A 54 2.71 -5.24 -22.90
CA ALA A 54 1.46 -5.48 -22.22
C ALA A 54 1.33 -4.93 -20.79
N THR A 55 0.51 -3.95 -20.66
CA THR A 55 -0.03 -3.16 -19.56
C THR A 55 0.10 -3.73 -18.15
N ALA A 56 1.19 -3.45 -17.50
CA ALA A 56 1.21 -3.26 -16.05
C ALA A 56 0.54 -1.89 -15.79
N THR A 57 -0.62 -1.87 -15.16
CA THR A 57 -1.48 -0.68 -15.08
C THR A 57 -1.20 0.20 -13.84
N ASP A 58 -0.31 -0.21 -12.94
CA ASP A 58 -0.04 0.52 -11.70
C ASP A 58 1.42 0.98 -11.59
N PHE A 59 1.64 2.04 -10.79
CA PHE A 59 2.94 2.68 -10.60
C PHE A 59 4.06 1.71 -10.17
N ILE A 60 3.77 0.74 -9.29
CA ILE A 60 4.78 -0.20 -8.82
C ILE A 60 5.18 -1.15 -9.94
N SER A 61 4.21 -1.79 -10.60
CA SER A 61 4.45 -2.76 -11.67
C SER A 61 5.19 -2.14 -12.87
N GLN A 62 4.92 -0.86 -13.16
CA GLN A 62 5.58 -0.14 -14.26
C GLN A 62 7.05 0.17 -13.94
N ASN A 63 7.39 0.54 -12.70
CA ASN A 63 8.68 1.13 -12.38
C ASN A 63 9.60 0.23 -11.54
N PHE A 64 9.07 -0.77 -10.84
CA PHE A 64 9.83 -1.59 -9.88
C PHE A 64 9.74 -3.07 -10.23
N LYS A 65 10.79 -3.58 -10.88
CA LYS A 65 10.86 -4.99 -11.29
C LYS A 65 11.66 -5.81 -10.27
N TYR A 66 11.09 -6.92 -9.81
CA TYR A 66 11.79 -7.88 -8.97
C TYR A 66 12.99 -8.49 -9.70
N GLN A 67 14.15 -8.49 -9.04
CA GLN A 67 15.37 -9.13 -9.50
C GLN A 67 15.73 -10.27 -8.55
N SER A 68 15.56 -11.52 -9.01
CA SER A 68 16.07 -12.68 -8.26
C SER A 68 17.59 -12.64 -8.22
N LEU A 69 18.22 -13.32 -7.26
CA LEU A 69 19.66 -13.39 -7.13
C LEU A 69 20.36 -13.86 -8.43
N CYS A 70 19.72 -14.80 -9.17
CA CYS A 70 20.18 -15.25 -10.49
C CYS A 70 20.23 -14.14 -11.56
N ASN A 71 19.38 -13.13 -11.40
CA ASN A 71 19.26 -12.03 -12.36
C ASN A 71 20.03 -10.76 -11.94
N TRP A 72 20.76 -10.82 -10.83
CA TRP A 72 21.59 -9.69 -10.44
C TRP A 72 22.65 -9.42 -11.47
N LYS A 73 22.81 -8.17 -11.83
CA LYS A 73 23.81 -7.71 -12.78
C LYS A 73 24.98 -7.08 -12.04
N GLU A 74 26.20 -7.25 -12.57
CA GLU A 74 27.35 -6.56 -12.05
C GLU A 74 27.09 -5.05 -11.95
N GLY A 75 27.48 -4.45 -10.84
CA GLY A 75 27.24 -3.04 -10.54
C GLY A 75 25.99 -2.75 -9.73
N MET A 76 25.09 -3.71 -9.50
CA MET A 76 23.96 -3.49 -8.59
C MET A 76 24.47 -3.14 -7.19
N LYS A 77 23.90 -2.08 -6.63
CA LYS A 77 24.29 -1.51 -5.33
C LYS A 77 23.33 -1.89 -4.23
N PHE A 78 23.89 -2.22 -3.08
CA PHE A 78 23.15 -2.58 -1.86
C PHE A 78 23.80 -1.88 -0.67
N MET A 79 23.01 -1.46 0.29
CA MET A 79 23.53 -0.94 1.57
C MET A 79 23.41 -1.99 2.66
N VAL A 80 24.46 -2.10 3.48
CA VAL A 80 24.43 -3.00 4.66
C VAL A 80 23.58 -2.36 5.75
N MET A 81 22.40 -2.94 5.98
CA MET A 81 21.40 -2.49 6.95
C MET A 81 21.09 -3.61 7.95
N PRO A 82 22.00 -3.89 8.92
CA PRO A 82 21.76 -4.93 9.92
C PRO A 82 20.63 -4.53 10.86
N GLU A 83 19.69 -5.44 11.07
CA GLU A 83 18.70 -5.29 12.14
C GLU A 83 19.34 -5.64 13.51
N LYS A 84 18.66 -5.32 14.60
CA LYS A 84 19.19 -5.51 15.96
C LYS A 84 19.76 -6.91 16.20
N TYR A 85 19.12 -7.93 15.66
CA TYR A 85 19.57 -9.32 15.79
C TYR A 85 20.74 -9.67 14.85
N ASP A 86 20.91 -8.95 13.74
CA ASP A 86 21.98 -9.17 12.76
C ASP A 86 23.32 -8.59 13.21
N LEU A 87 23.33 -7.74 14.25
CA LEU A 87 24.56 -7.13 14.79
C LEU A 87 25.51 -8.16 15.42
N VAL A 88 24.98 -9.31 15.83
CA VAL A 88 25.77 -10.41 16.40
C VAL A 88 26.15 -11.47 15.38
N VAL A 89 25.65 -11.35 14.14
CA VAL A 89 25.90 -12.30 13.04
C VAL A 89 26.85 -11.66 12.03
N ASN A 90 27.87 -12.40 11.63
CA ASN A 90 28.80 -11.98 10.59
C ASN A 90 28.29 -12.47 9.23
N THR A 91 27.76 -11.57 8.41
CA THR A 91 27.21 -11.91 7.09
C THR A 91 28.30 -12.08 6.05
N PHE A 92 29.36 -11.28 6.13
CA PHE A 92 30.39 -11.17 5.11
C PHE A 92 31.75 -11.65 5.60
N CYS A 93 32.53 -12.18 4.68
CA CYS A 93 33.96 -12.47 4.84
C CYS A 93 34.78 -11.52 3.99
N ASP A 94 35.93 -11.08 4.51
CA ASP A 94 36.96 -10.35 3.75
C ASP A 94 37.60 -11.31 2.74
N ALA A 95 37.53 -10.98 1.46
CA ALA A 95 38.01 -11.87 0.39
C ALA A 95 39.55 -12.06 0.41
N SER A 96 40.32 -11.15 1.04
CA SER A 96 41.78 -11.22 1.10
C SER A 96 42.30 -12.29 2.08
N ASN A 97 41.51 -12.61 3.11
CA ASN A 97 41.99 -13.48 4.19
C ASN A 97 40.94 -14.48 4.67
N GLY A 98 39.72 -14.47 4.10
CA GLY A 98 38.62 -15.36 4.45
C GLY A 98 38.02 -15.15 5.85
N LYS A 99 38.40 -14.11 6.58
CA LYS A 99 37.89 -13.85 7.93
C LYS A 99 36.54 -13.16 7.88
N GLU A 100 35.66 -13.60 8.76
CA GLU A 100 34.36 -12.97 8.99
C GLU A 100 34.51 -11.54 9.45
N VAL A 101 33.63 -10.66 8.95
CA VAL A 101 33.58 -9.24 9.31
C VAL A 101 32.26 -8.95 9.99
N SER A 102 32.31 -8.32 11.16
CA SER A 102 31.12 -7.93 11.91
C SER A 102 30.19 -7.04 11.07
N SER A 103 28.91 -7.37 11.05
CA SER A 103 27.88 -6.56 10.39
C SER A 103 27.85 -5.11 10.89
N GLY A 104 28.16 -4.87 12.16
CA GLY A 104 28.28 -3.52 12.72
C GLY A 104 29.41 -2.68 12.10
N LYS A 105 30.54 -3.31 11.69
CA LYS A 105 31.65 -2.61 11.00
C LYS A 105 31.29 -2.25 9.55
N LEU A 106 30.39 -3.00 8.96
CA LEU A 106 29.94 -2.80 7.58
C LEU A 106 28.64 -2.00 7.51
N MET A 107 28.03 -1.63 8.66
CA MET A 107 26.79 -0.87 8.71
C MET A 107 26.88 0.39 7.85
N HIS A 108 25.86 0.61 7.02
CA HIS A 108 25.71 1.71 6.08
C HIS A 108 26.74 1.75 4.93
N LYS A 109 27.64 0.77 4.82
CA LYS A 109 28.53 0.66 3.68
C LYS A 109 27.79 0.16 2.46
N ILE A 110 28.22 0.63 1.29
CA ILE A 110 27.64 0.25 0.00
C ILE A 110 28.42 -0.92 -0.59
N MET A 111 27.73 -2.02 -0.83
CA MET A 111 28.23 -3.23 -1.47
C MET A 111 27.80 -3.26 -2.94
N ILE A 112 28.75 -3.30 -3.85
CA ILE A 112 28.55 -3.41 -5.29
C ILE A 112 28.68 -4.88 -5.67
N TYR A 113 27.59 -5.48 -6.16
CA TYR A 113 27.60 -6.87 -6.64
C TYR A 113 28.55 -7.03 -7.84
N LYS A 114 29.38 -8.09 -7.81
CA LYS A 114 30.29 -8.44 -8.89
C LYS A 114 29.83 -9.67 -9.67
N ASN A 115 29.80 -10.79 -9.01
CA ASN A 115 29.43 -12.09 -9.58
C ASN A 115 29.16 -13.09 -8.45
N HIS A 116 28.84 -14.31 -8.82
CA HIS A 116 28.93 -15.45 -7.94
C HIS A 116 30.03 -16.40 -8.40
N THR A 117 30.57 -17.18 -7.47
CA THR A 117 31.59 -18.20 -7.73
C THR A 117 31.26 -19.43 -6.90
N GLU A 118 31.66 -20.60 -7.38
CA GLU A 118 31.57 -21.86 -6.60
C GLU A 118 32.96 -22.20 -6.05
N THR A 119 32.99 -22.71 -4.82
CA THR A 119 34.22 -23.23 -4.22
C THR A 119 34.45 -24.68 -4.67
N PRO A 120 35.69 -25.21 -4.55
CA PRO A 120 35.96 -26.61 -4.84
C PRO A 120 35.10 -27.60 -4.05
N GLU A 121 34.63 -27.18 -2.86
CA GLU A 121 33.72 -27.97 -2.00
C GLU A 121 32.25 -27.86 -2.38
N GLY A 122 31.93 -27.09 -3.46
CA GLY A 122 30.57 -26.94 -3.98
C GLY A 122 29.72 -25.88 -3.25
N PHE A 123 30.34 -24.98 -2.47
CA PHE A 123 29.62 -23.85 -1.88
C PHE A 123 29.60 -22.66 -2.81
N ALA A 124 28.46 -22.01 -2.97
CA ALA A 124 28.37 -20.77 -3.72
C ALA A 124 28.77 -19.56 -2.88
N ARG A 125 29.49 -18.62 -3.49
CA ARG A 125 29.87 -17.32 -2.92
C ARG A 125 29.34 -16.20 -3.77
N ILE A 126 28.73 -15.24 -3.13
CA ILE A 126 28.23 -14.00 -3.75
C ILE A 126 29.27 -12.91 -3.46
N ASN A 127 29.90 -12.40 -4.52
CA ASN A 127 31.07 -11.52 -4.41
C ASN A 127 30.67 -10.05 -4.59
N PHE A 128 31.26 -9.20 -3.76
CA PHE A 128 31.02 -7.76 -3.72
C PHE A 128 32.33 -6.99 -3.65
N THR A 129 32.29 -5.76 -4.15
CA THR A 129 33.28 -4.73 -3.82
C THR A 129 32.60 -3.68 -2.96
N CYS A 130 33.18 -3.31 -1.82
CA CYS A 130 32.67 -2.24 -1.01
C CYS A 130 33.10 -0.90 -1.62
N GLU A 131 32.13 0.00 -1.89
CA GLU A 131 32.41 1.31 -2.50
C GLU A 131 33.21 2.23 -1.57
N ASP A 132 32.99 2.10 -0.25
CA ASP A 132 33.57 2.99 0.76
C ASP A 132 35.06 2.74 1.02
N ASP A 133 35.52 1.48 0.92
CA ASP A 133 36.91 1.14 1.25
C ASP A 133 37.64 0.39 0.12
N GLY A 134 36.94 0.15 -1.00
CA GLY A 134 37.48 -0.54 -2.17
C GLY A 134 37.79 -2.03 -1.96
N LYS A 135 37.48 -2.60 -0.80
CA LYS A 135 37.78 -3.99 -0.47
C LYS A 135 36.78 -4.94 -1.08
N ALA A 136 37.24 -6.16 -1.37
CA ALA A 136 36.39 -7.25 -1.81
C ALA A 136 35.86 -8.04 -0.59
N TYR A 137 34.56 -8.30 -0.62
CA TYR A 137 33.87 -9.11 0.38
C TYR A 137 33.04 -10.19 -0.32
N TYR A 138 32.76 -11.28 0.39
CA TYR A 138 31.83 -12.29 -0.11
C TYR A 138 30.86 -12.73 0.98
N TYR A 139 29.66 -13.13 0.54
CA TYR A 139 28.70 -13.89 1.33
C TYR A 139 28.74 -15.34 0.85
N GLN A 140 29.00 -16.29 1.74
CA GLN A 140 28.94 -17.70 1.42
C GLN A 140 27.56 -18.25 1.72
N ILE A 141 26.90 -18.86 0.74
CA ILE A 141 25.62 -19.52 0.91
C ILE A 141 25.81 -20.70 1.89
N PRO A 142 25.09 -20.73 3.03
CA PRO A 142 25.36 -21.68 4.07
C PRO A 142 24.88 -23.12 3.77
N ARG A 143 23.86 -23.25 2.90
CA ARG A 143 23.28 -24.55 2.49
C ARG A 143 22.60 -24.42 1.13
N GLY A 144 22.62 -25.50 0.34
CA GLY A 144 22.03 -25.55 -0.99
C GLY A 144 22.93 -24.96 -2.07
N SER A 145 22.50 -25.09 -3.31
CA SER A 145 23.16 -24.51 -4.47
C SER A 145 22.78 -23.03 -4.65
N PHE A 146 23.49 -22.36 -5.56
CA PHE A 146 23.12 -21.01 -6.00
C PHE A 146 21.69 -20.99 -6.59
N ASP A 147 21.36 -22.01 -7.39
CA ASP A 147 20.05 -22.14 -8.03
C ASP A 147 18.93 -22.34 -7.01
N ASP A 148 19.16 -23.11 -5.93
CA ASP A 148 18.19 -23.25 -4.84
C ASP A 148 17.87 -21.91 -4.18
N TYR A 149 18.89 -21.06 -3.97
CA TYR A 149 18.70 -19.71 -3.44
C TYR A 149 17.85 -18.84 -4.36
N CYS A 150 18.11 -18.93 -5.66
CA CYS A 150 17.34 -18.21 -6.67
C CYS A 150 15.87 -18.66 -6.71
N TYR A 151 15.65 -19.97 -6.77
CA TYR A 151 14.32 -20.57 -6.82
C TYR A 151 13.48 -20.22 -5.58
N ASN A 152 14.08 -20.25 -4.40
CA ASN A 152 13.44 -19.92 -3.14
C ASN A 152 13.37 -18.41 -2.85
N LYS A 153 13.72 -17.55 -3.81
CA LYS A 153 13.74 -16.09 -3.66
C LYS A 153 14.58 -15.60 -2.46
N MET A 154 15.60 -16.39 -2.08
CA MET A 154 16.49 -16.04 -0.98
C MET A 154 17.37 -14.86 -1.37
N GLY A 155 17.62 -13.98 -0.41
CA GLY A 155 18.52 -12.84 -0.58
C GLY A 155 19.77 -12.97 0.29
N VAL A 156 20.73 -12.05 0.09
CA VAL A 156 21.89 -11.91 0.98
C VAL A 156 21.44 -11.17 2.24
N PRO A 157 21.68 -11.73 3.45
CA PRO A 157 21.30 -11.09 4.70
C PRO A 157 21.91 -9.70 4.84
N THR A 158 21.23 -8.84 5.63
CA THR A 158 21.65 -7.46 5.94
C THR A 158 21.66 -6.46 4.79
N LEU A 159 21.46 -6.86 3.55
CA LEU A 159 21.52 -5.97 2.38
C LEU A 159 20.14 -5.38 2.01
N ALA A 160 20.06 -4.05 1.92
CA ALA A 160 18.94 -3.31 1.34
C ALA A 160 19.29 -2.91 -0.12
N TYR A 161 18.40 -3.19 -1.06
CA TYR A 161 18.61 -2.88 -2.47
C TYR A 161 18.46 -1.37 -2.74
N LEU A 162 19.52 -0.72 -3.21
CA LEU A 162 19.55 0.73 -3.46
C LEU A 162 18.87 1.13 -4.77
N GLY A 163 18.78 0.23 -5.74
CA GLY A 163 18.07 0.54 -7.00
C GLY A 163 16.63 0.97 -6.80
N ASP A 164 15.90 0.33 -5.87
CA ASP A 164 14.55 0.77 -5.50
C ASP A 164 14.54 2.16 -4.87
N VAL A 165 15.55 2.51 -4.09
CA VAL A 165 15.67 3.82 -3.44
C VAL A 165 15.91 4.92 -4.47
N ASP A 166 16.78 4.67 -5.46
CA ASP A 166 17.11 5.63 -6.51
C ASP A 166 15.92 5.89 -7.44
N ILE A 167 15.24 4.82 -7.87
CA ILE A 167 14.01 4.94 -8.67
C ILE A 167 12.94 5.70 -7.88
N ALA A 168 12.70 5.31 -6.63
CA ALA A 168 11.70 5.98 -5.77
C ALA A 168 12.04 7.46 -5.54
N ARG A 169 13.31 7.78 -5.32
CA ARG A 169 13.77 9.17 -5.19
C ARG A 169 13.48 9.98 -6.44
N THR A 170 13.81 9.44 -7.61
CA THR A 170 13.59 10.11 -8.89
C THR A 170 12.11 10.36 -9.15
N LEU A 171 11.25 9.39 -8.85
CA LEU A 171 9.83 9.45 -9.21
C LEU A 171 8.93 10.09 -8.15
N LEU A 172 9.31 10.03 -6.87
CA LEU A 172 8.42 10.43 -5.78
C LEU A 172 8.77 11.78 -5.13
N MET A 173 10.03 12.26 -5.24
CA MET A 173 10.41 13.55 -4.62
C MET A 173 9.47 14.68 -5.03
N GLY A 174 8.92 15.38 -4.04
CA GLY A 174 7.98 16.48 -4.24
C GLY A 174 6.57 16.09 -4.66
N LYS A 175 6.28 14.81 -4.91
CA LYS A 175 4.94 14.33 -5.24
C LYS A 175 4.00 14.42 -4.05
N THR A 176 2.72 14.59 -4.34
CA THR A 176 1.64 14.50 -3.36
C THR A 176 1.14 13.08 -3.26
N LEU A 177 1.04 12.57 -2.03
CA LEU A 177 0.52 11.24 -1.70
C LEU A 177 -0.68 11.37 -0.77
N TYR A 178 -1.46 10.29 -0.67
CA TYR A 178 -2.47 10.11 0.36
C TYR A 178 -2.10 8.94 1.26
N THR A 179 -2.27 9.08 2.57
CA THR A 179 -1.98 8.02 3.55
C THR A 179 -3.00 6.89 3.46
N ARG A 180 -2.52 5.63 3.54
CA ARG A 180 -3.36 4.41 3.49
C ARG A 180 -3.31 3.57 4.77
N THR A 181 -2.44 3.94 5.68
CA THR A 181 -2.36 3.39 7.04
C THR A 181 -2.46 4.51 8.05
N THR A 182 -2.81 4.20 9.27
CA THR A 182 -2.90 5.18 10.37
C THR A 182 -1.67 5.20 11.26
N LEU A 183 -0.73 4.28 11.05
CA LEU A 183 0.46 4.13 11.86
C LEU A 183 1.71 4.38 11.02
N PHE A 184 2.38 5.47 11.31
CA PHE A 184 3.63 5.92 10.73
C PHE A 184 4.72 6.00 11.81
N ARG A 185 5.91 6.47 11.43
CA ARG A 185 7.07 6.62 12.31
C ARG A 185 7.66 8.01 12.16
N GLU A 186 8.29 8.49 13.22
CA GLU A 186 9.18 9.65 13.19
C GLU A 186 10.51 9.27 13.85
N ASP A 187 11.62 9.82 13.36
CA ASP A 187 12.93 9.56 13.95
C ASP A 187 13.06 10.31 15.28
N THR A 188 13.57 9.62 16.30
CA THR A 188 13.83 10.21 17.63
C THR A 188 15.30 10.56 17.84
N ASP A 189 16.19 9.98 17.02
CA ASP A 189 17.62 10.18 17.10
C ASP A 189 18.20 10.41 15.70
N TYR A 190 19.02 11.44 15.55
CA TYR A 190 19.64 11.79 14.27
C TYR A 190 20.73 10.79 13.86
N HIS A 191 21.47 10.24 14.80
CA HIS A 191 22.59 9.31 14.54
C HIS A 191 22.23 7.84 14.76
N GLY A 192 21.09 7.57 15.41
CA GLY A 192 20.63 6.23 15.72
C GLY A 192 19.41 5.80 14.90
N ASP A 193 18.98 4.55 15.07
CA ASP A 193 17.80 3.98 14.44
C ASP A 193 16.52 4.07 15.30
N GLY A 194 16.56 4.95 16.33
CA GLY A 194 15.43 5.20 17.20
C GLY A 194 14.27 5.85 16.46
N TYR A 195 13.06 5.36 16.71
CA TYR A 195 11.83 5.94 16.18
C TYR A 195 10.70 5.91 17.20
N ALA A 196 9.76 6.84 17.05
CA ALA A 196 8.48 6.84 17.72
C ALA A 196 7.36 6.55 16.72
N GLU A 197 6.29 5.90 17.19
CA GLU A 197 5.09 5.68 16.37
C GLU A 197 4.22 6.94 16.36
N VAL A 198 3.75 7.33 15.20
CA VAL A 198 2.89 8.48 14.96
C VAL A 198 1.56 8.01 14.37
N LYS A 199 0.47 8.43 15.00
CA LYS A 199 -0.86 8.22 14.44
C LYS A 199 -1.20 9.36 13.47
N VAL A 200 -1.56 8.98 12.25
CA VAL A 200 -1.94 9.88 11.16
C VAL A 200 -3.33 9.47 10.68
N PRO A 201 -4.23 10.41 10.36
CA PRO A 201 -5.51 10.07 9.76
C PRO A 201 -5.32 9.27 8.47
N ASN A 202 -6.24 8.36 8.19
CA ASN A 202 -6.26 7.68 6.90
C ASN A 202 -6.71 8.67 5.82
N ASN A 203 -6.09 8.62 4.65
CA ASN A 203 -6.38 9.50 3.52
C ASN A 203 -6.00 10.99 3.76
N GLU A 204 -5.03 11.24 4.63
CA GLU A 204 -4.42 12.57 4.79
C GLU A 204 -3.55 12.87 3.55
N GLU A 205 -3.68 14.09 3.01
CA GLU A 205 -2.82 14.58 1.94
C GLU A 205 -1.45 14.96 2.49
N VAL A 206 -0.39 14.42 1.90
CA VAL A 206 0.98 14.62 2.34
C VAL A 206 1.90 14.81 1.14
N LYS A 207 3.02 15.52 1.35
CA LYS A 207 4.04 15.76 0.32
C LYS A 207 5.32 15.01 0.64
N VAL A 208 5.89 14.31 -0.35
CA VAL A 208 7.19 13.65 -0.19
C VAL A 208 8.29 14.69 -0.07
N VAL A 209 9.01 14.67 1.03
CA VAL A 209 10.10 15.63 1.33
C VAL A 209 11.48 15.00 1.31
N ALA A 210 11.58 13.68 1.51
CA ALA A 210 12.82 12.94 1.37
C ALA A 210 12.55 11.46 1.04
N VAL A 211 13.49 10.84 0.31
CA VAL A 211 13.51 9.40 0.04
C VAL A 211 14.92 8.89 0.33
N GLY A 212 15.02 7.86 1.15
CA GLY A 212 16.29 7.25 1.53
C GLY A 212 16.18 5.75 1.77
N VAL A 213 17.24 5.16 2.32
CA VAL A 213 17.25 3.74 2.65
C VAL A 213 16.46 3.48 3.94
N GLY A 214 15.68 2.41 3.92
CA GLY A 214 14.89 1.94 5.06
C GLY A 214 15.56 0.75 5.75
N THR A 215 14.94 -0.42 5.65
CA THR A 215 15.47 -1.68 6.20
C THR A 215 15.71 -2.69 5.10
N ARG A 216 16.39 -3.80 5.41
CA ARG A 216 16.57 -4.89 4.45
C ARG A 216 15.26 -5.33 3.78
N LYS A 217 14.21 -5.56 4.60
CA LYS A 217 12.90 -6.05 4.11
C LYS A 217 12.10 -4.97 3.41
N PHE A 218 12.22 -3.73 3.86
CA PHE A 218 11.50 -2.55 3.37
C PHE A 218 12.52 -1.48 2.98
N PRO A 219 13.18 -1.62 1.82
CA PRO A 219 14.40 -0.86 1.53
C PRO A 219 14.19 0.62 1.25
N VAL A 220 12.95 1.06 1.00
CA VAL A 220 12.69 2.47 0.66
C VAL A 220 12.02 3.17 1.84
N LYS A 221 12.73 4.14 2.43
CA LYS A 221 12.20 5.05 3.46
C LYS A 221 11.63 6.29 2.78
N ILE A 222 10.33 6.49 2.87
CA ILE A 222 9.65 7.66 2.32
C ILE A 222 9.26 8.58 3.48
N ILE A 223 9.88 9.75 3.53
CA ILE A 223 9.52 10.81 4.49
C ILE A 223 8.55 11.76 3.81
N VAL A 224 7.43 11.99 4.46
CA VAL A 224 6.38 12.90 4.01
C VAL A 224 6.12 13.98 5.04
N ALA A 225 5.62 15.13 4.59
CA ALA A 225 5.15 16.21 5.45
C ALA A 225 3.65 16.43 5.24
N ASP A 226 2.91 16.62 6.33
CA ASP A 226 1.52 17.06 6.30
C ASP A 226 1.40 18.56 5.97
N LYS A 227 0.18 19.07 5.86
CA LYS A 227 -0.11 20.49 5.62
C LYS A 227 0.44 21.45 6.67
N ASN A 228 0.76 20.96 7.87
CA ASN A 228 1.35 21.73 8.97
C ASN A 228 2.88 21.65 8.97
N GLY A 229 3.48 20.91 8.03
CA GLY A 229 4.93 20.68 7.95
C GLY A 229 5.44 19.63 8.93
N LYS A 230 4.57 18.88 9.62
CA LYS A 230 4.98 17.76 10.45
C LYS A 230 5.43 16.61 9.57
N GLU A 231 6.65 16.14 9.80
CA GLU A 231 7.25 15.07 9.05
C GLU A 231 7.08 13.72 9.76
N PHE A 232 6.78 12.70 8.97
CA PHE A 232 6.75 11.31 9.40
C PHE A 232 7.10 10.41 8.21
N TYR A 233 7.38 9.13 8.47
CA TYR A 233 7.83 8.24 7.41
C TYR A 233 7.23 6.84 7.51
N GLN A 234 7.35 6.10 6.41
CA GLN A 234 7.19 4.67 6.36
C GLN A 234 8.33 4.05 5.56
N ASN A 235 8.78 2.87 6.01
CA ASN A 235 9.66 2.03 5.23
C ASN A 235 8.80 1.09 4.39
N VAL A 236 9.00 1.06 3.08
CA VAL A 236 8.17 0.28 2.15
C VAL A 236 9.03 -0.59 1.24
N ALA A 237 8.49 -1.74 0.88
CA ALA A 237 9.05 -2.57 -0.18
C ALA A 237 8.42 -2.17 -1.52
N MET A 238 9.26 -2.04 -2.54
CA MET A 238 8.87 -1.76 -3.92
C MET A 238 8.97 -3.01 -4.78
N SER A 239 10.15 -3.32 -5.34
CA SER A 239 10.37 -4.50 -6.18
C SER A 239 10.47 -5.80 -5.41
N LYS A 240 10.67 -5.77 -4.10
CA LYS A 240 11.01 -6.89 -3.21
C LYS A 240 12.38 -7.55 -3.52
N THR A 241 13.22 -6.92 -4.33
CA THR A 241 14.58 -7.38 -4.62
C THR A 241 15.36 -7.53 -3.31
N ASN A 242 15.95 -8.68 -3.09
CA ASN A 242 16.70 -9.05 -1.88
C ASN A 242 15.92 -8.98 -0.55
N SER A 243 14.59 -8.88 -0.57
CA SER A 243 13.80 -8.78 0.66
C SER A 243 13.86 -10.06 1.52
N GLY A 244 14.07 -11.22 0.88
CA GLY A 244 14.02 -12.52 1.51
C GLY A 244 12.62 -12.92 1.99
N MET A 245 11.58 -12.28 1.46
CA MET A 245 10.19 -12.52 1.83
C MET A 245 9.42 -13.17 0.68
N ARG A 246 8.62 -14.18 1.01
CA ARG A 246 7.69 -14.79 0.07
C ARG A 246 6.48 -13.87 -0.13
N ASP A 247 5.78 -14.03 -1.26
CA ASP A 247 4.65 -13.18 -1.61
C ASP A 247 3.48 -13.33 -0.63
N ASP A 248 3.23 -14.54 -0.13
CA ASP A 248 2.20 -14.84 0.86
C ASP A 248 2.49 -14.16 2.22
N GLU A 249 3.71 -14.29 2.75
CA GLU A 249 4.13 -13.60 3.98
C GLU A 249 4.02 -12.08 3.84
N PHE A 250 4.32 -11.57 2.65
CA PHE A 250 4.29 -10.14 2.39
C PHE A 250 2.87 -9.58 2.41
N ILE A 251 1.91 -10.31 1.82
CA ILE A 251 0.50 -9.87 1.75
C ILE A 251 -0.17 -9.97 3.12
N MET A 252 0.03 -11.05 3.87
CA MET A 252 -0.68 -11.31 5.12
C MET A 252 -0.15 -10.46 6.28
N ASP A 253 1.16 -10.46 6.50
CA ASP A 253 1.74 -9.87 7.71
C ASP A 253 2.27 -8.45 7.51
N ASN A 254 2.64 -8.10 6.28
CA ASN A 254 3.40 -6.88 5.97
C ASN A 254 2.72 -5.94 4.98
N LYS A 255 1.43 -6.15 4.67
CA LYS A 255 0.69 -5.32 3.71
C LYS A 255 0.88 -3.81 3.95
N LYS A 256 0.88 -3.37 5.21
CA LYS A 256 1.09 -1.96 5.60
C LYS A 256 2.48 -1.40 5.23
N PHE A 257 3.46 -2.27 4.94
CA PHE A 257 4.80 -1.89 4.51
C PHE A 257 5.02 -2.06 3.00
N THR A 258 3.96 -2.31 2.23
CA THR A 258 3.96 -2.10 0.78
C THR A 258 3.73 -0.62 0.48
N PHE A 259 4.10 -0.17 -0.71
CA PHE A 259 3.80 1.21 -1.12
C PHE A 259 2.30 1.49 -1.02
N TYR A 260 1.47 0.70 -1.68
CA TYR A 260 0.01 0.88 -1.67
C TYR A 260 -0.68 0.56 -0.32
N GLY A 261 -0.02 -0.16 0.55
CA GLY A 261 -0.47 -0.35 1.93
C GLY A 261 -0.23 0.87 2.82
N SER A 262 0.71 1.74 2.41
CA SER A 262 1.09 2.95 3.14
C SER A 262 0.61 4.23 2.46
N PHE A 263 0.68 4.30 1.12
CA PHE A 263 0.47 5.51 0.33
C PHE A 263 -0.29 5.23 -0.96
N GLU A 264 -0.79 6.31 -1.56
CA GLU A 264 -1.35 6.35 -2.90
C GLU A 264 -0.97 7.67 -3.58
N LEU A 265 -0.67 7.63 -4.88
CA LEU A 265 -0.30 8.81 -5.65
C LEU A 265 -1.52 9.69 -5.93
N ALA A 266 -1.38 11.01 -5.74
CA ALA A 266 -2.44 11.97 -6.06
C ALA A 266 -2.80 11.97 -7.55
N ASP A 267 -1.83 11.80 -8.43
CA ASP A 267 -2.04 11.77 -9.88
C ASP A 267 -2.98 10.61 -10.29
N GLU A 268 -2.85 9.46 -9.66
CA GLU A 268 -3.73 8.30 -9.86
C GLU A 268 -5.15 8.57 -9.33
N ASN A 269 -5.25 9.25 -8.19
CA ASN A 269 -6.54 9.67 -7.64
C ASN A 269 -7.23 10.69 -8.55
N ILE A 270 -6.49 11.61 -9.17
CA ILE A 270 -7.04 12.59 -10.12
C ILE A 270 -7.61 11.87 -11.35
N ALA A 271 -6.88 10.92 -11.93
CA ALA A 271 -7.34 10.12 -13.05
C ALA A 271 -8.60 9.34 -12.69
N THR A 272 -8.58 8.62 -11.56
CA THR A 272 -9.73 7.87 -11.06
C THR A 272 -10.92 8.79 -10.76
N SER A 273 -10.70 9.95 -10.16
CA SER A 273 -11.77 10.91 -9.89
C SER A 273 -12.44 11.43 -11.16
N LYS A 274 -11.70 11.60 -12.27
CA LYS A 274 -12.27 11.95 -13.58
C LYS A 274 -13.10 10.81 -14.16
N GLU A 275 -12.59 9.57 -14.10
CA GLU A 275 -13.30 8.38 -14.57
C GLU A 275 -14.64 8.19 -13.86
N TYR A 276 -14.67 8.40 -12.53
CA TYR A 276 -15.87 8.23 -11.70
C TYR A 276 -16.58 9.54 -11.34
N ALA A 277 -16.36 10.62 -12.09
CA ALA A 277 -16.92 11.93 -11.79
C ALA A 277 -18.46 11.94 -11.68
N SER A 278 -19.15 11.07 -12.41
CA SER A 278 -20.62 10.94 -12.36
C SER A 278 -21.16 10.42 -11.01
N TYR A 279 -20.32 9.81 -10.20
CA TYR A 279 -20.68 9.30 -8.88
C TYR A 279 -20.38 10.30 -7.78
N ILE A 280 -19.36 11.17 -7.96
CA ILE A 280 -18.91 12.15 -6.96
C ILE A 280 -19.99 13.20 -6.75
N GLY A 281 -20.28 13.54 -5.51
CA GLY A 281 -21.34 14.45 -5.12
C GLY A 281 -22.75 13.83 -5.12
N GLN A 282 -22.91 12.63 -5.67
CA GLN A 282 -24.21 11.94 -5.68
C GLN A 282 -24.48 11.30 -4.33
N THR A 283 -25.78 11.14 -4.04
CA THR A 283 -26.25 10.52 -2.81
C THR A 283 -26.68 9.08 -3.07
N TYR A 284 -26.28 8.20 -2.17
CA TYR A 284 -26.61 6.78 -2.18
C TYR A 284 -26.96 6.29 -0.79
N TYR A 285 -27.74 5.24 -0.67
CA TYR A 285 -27.99 4.55 0.59
C TYR A 285 -27.59 3.08 0.51
N THR A 286 -27.20 2.51 1.64
CA THR A 286 -26.80 1.10 1.73
C THR A 286 -28.02 0.18 1.63
N ARG A 287 -27.97 -0.81 0.75
CA ARG A 287 -29.01 -1.84 0.60
C ARG A 287 -29.01 -2.80 1.78
N TYR A 288 -27.81 -3.14 2.25
CA TYR A 288 -27.60 -4.10 3.32
C TYR A 288 -26.82 -3.48 4.48
N ARG A 289 -26.78 -4.19 5.60
CA ARG A 289 -25.83 -3.93 6.68
C ARG A 289 -24.42 -4.26 6.18
N THR A 290 -23.47 -3.39 6.39
CA THR A 290 -22.09 -3.56 5.94
C THR A 290 -21.10 -3.00 6.94
N THR A 291 -19.82 -3.25 6.75
CA THR A 291 -18.73 -2.67 7.54
C THR A 291 -18.00 -1.63 6.71
N MET A 292 -17.78 -0.46 7.30
CA MET A 292 -16.96 0.61 6.73
C MET A 292 -15.86 0.99 7.72
N THR A 293 -14.85 1.71 7.25
CA THR A 293 -13.75 2.20 8.09
C THR A 293 -13.94 3.71 8.30
N ASN A 294 -13.85 4.20 9.52
CA ASN A 294 -13.91 5.64 9.79
C ASN A 294 -12.53 6.31 9.58
N GLU A 295 -12.45 7.64 9.76
CA GLU A 295 -11.21 8.42 9.60
C GLU A 295 -10.08 7.97 10.54
N GLN A 296 -10.41 7.38 11.69
CA GLN A 296 -9.42 6.84 12.64
C GLN A 296 -8.98 5.40 12.32
N GLY A 297 -9.40 4.85 11.16
CA GLY A 297 -9.06 3.49 10.75
C GLY A 297 -9.85 2.38 11.48
N LYS A 298 -10.85 2.75 12.29
CA LYS A 298 -11.69 1.79 13.01
C LYS A 298 -12.81 1.25 12.13
N LYS A 299 -13.01 -0.07 12.13
CA LYS A 299 -14.16 -0.70 11.49
C LYS A 299 -15.46 -0.38 12.25
N VAL A 300 -16.47 0.11 11.54
CA VAL A 300 -17.77 0.51 12.06
C VAL A 300 -18.85 -0.22 11.28
N THR A 301 -19.80 -0.80 12.00
CA THR A 301 -20.99 -1.41 11.39
C THR A 301 -21.95 -0.33 10.93
N ILE A 302 -22.24 -0.30 9.64
CA ILE A 302 -23.22 0.59 9.02
C ILE A 302 -24.53 -0.18 8.81
N MET A 303 -25.59 0.40 9.29
CA MET A 303 -26.93 -0.20 9.15
C MET A 303 -27.45 -0.01 7.72
N ARG A 304 -28.31 -0.92 7.27
CA ARG A 304 -29.00 -0.76 5.98
C ARG A 304 -29.78 0.56 5.93
N LEU A 305 -29.97 1.07 4.72
CA LEU A 305 -30.64 2.34 4.43
C LEU A 305 -29.93 3.57 5.04
N SER A 306 -28.68 3.41 5.51
CA SER A 306 -27.85 4.55 5.87
C SER A 306 -27.45 5.31 4.60
N THR A 307 -27.62 6.64 4.62
CA THR A 307 -27.46 7.47 3.43
C THR A 307 -26.16 8.27 3.49
N PHE A 308 -25.46 8.29 2.37
CA PHE A 308 -24.15 8.92 2.21
C PHE A 308 -24.08 9.73 0.92
N THR A 309 -23.26 10.78 0.91
CA THR A 309 -22.80 11.44 -0.30
C THR A 309 -21.39 10.94 -0.60
N ILE A 310 -21.14 10.51 -1.83
CA ILE A 310 -19.79 10.14 -2.30
C ILE A 310 -18.97 11.43 -2.43
N LYS A 311 -17.90 11.54 -1.65
CA LYS A 311 -16.99 12.69 -1.65
C LYS A 311 -15.83 12.51 -2.61
N ALA A 312 -15.34 11.28 -2.73
CA ALA A 312 -14.25 10.92 -3.63
C ALA A 312 -14.31 9.44 -3.99
N VAL A 313 -13.79 9.12 -5.17
CA VAL A 313 -13.47 7.78 -5.63
C VAL A 313 -11.97 7.73 -5.89
N GLN A 314 -11.25 6.90 -5.17
CA GLN A 314 -9.80 6.84 -5.19
C GLN A 314 -9.33 5.50 -5.76
N ALA A 315 -8.21 5.53 -6.49
CA ALA A 315 -7.57 4.33 -6.98
C ALA A 315 -7.13 3.43 -5.81
N GLN A 316 -7.19 2.12 -6.02
CA GLN A 316 -6.48 1.12 -5.23
C GLN A 316 -5.66 0.29 -6.19
N ASN A 317 -4.48 0.81 -6.54
CA ASN A 317 -3.66 0.26 -7.59
C ASN A 317 -3.20 -1.17 -7.30
N GLY A 318 -2.98 -1.95 -8.36
CA GLY A 318 -2.79 -3.38 -8.25
C GLY A 318 -4.09 -4.17 -7.99
N THR A 319 -5.24 -3.49 -7.91
CA THR A 319 -6.55 -4.13 -7.73
C THR A 319 -7.62 -3.45 -8.59
N LYS A 320 -8.72 -4.16 -8.87
CA LYS A 320 -9.94 -3.60 -9.49
C LYS A 320 -10.81 -2.82 -8.52
N TYR A 321 -10.46 -2.82 -7.24
CA TYR A 321 -11.21 -2.09 -6.22
C TYR A 321 -10.92 -0.59 -6.29
N ARG A 322 -11.92 0.20 -5.87
CA ARG A 322 -11.83 1.65 -5.67
C ARG A 322 -12.24 1.97 -4.24
N LYS A 323 -11.55 2.87 -3.59
CA LYS A 323 -11.91 3.33 -2.26
C LYS A 323 -12.87 4.51 -2.37
N LEU A 324 -14.05 4.35 -1.82
CA LEU A 324 -15.02 5.43 -1.68
C LEU A 324 -14.76 6.21 -0.39
N SER A 325 -14.78 7.53 -0.47
CA SER A 325 -14.98 8.42 0.68
C SER A 325 -16.44 8.80 0.74
N LEU A 326 -17.12 8.44 1.82
CA LEU A 326 -18.56 8.49 2.00
C LEU A 326 -18.90 9.40 3.17
N LYS A 327 -19.51 10.57 2.93
CA LYS A 327 -19.98 11.43 4.01
C LYS A 327 -21.40 11.04 4.41
N SER A 328 -21.60 10.65 5.66
CA SER A 328 -22.92 10.33 6.23
C SER A 328 -23.81 11.57 6.24
N LEU A 329 -25.01 11.49 5.68
CA LEU A 329 -25.99 12.57 5.77
C LEU A 329 -26.59 12.73 7.18
N LYS A 330 -26.51 11.68 8.00
CA LYS A 330 -27.05 11.69 9.36
C LYS A 330 -26.07 12.30 10.37
N THR A 331 -24.80 11.89 10.32
CA THR A 331 -23.79 12.27 11.33
C THR A 331 -22.78 13.31 10.82
N GLY A 332 -22.64 13.47 9.49
CA GLY A 332 -21.61 14.30 8.89
C GLY A 332 -20.23 13.66 8.86
N GLU A 333 -20.05 12.51 9.53
CA GLU A 333 -18.79 11.77 9.58
C GLU A 333 -18.43 11.18 8.22
N VAL A 334 -17.14 11.01 7.97
CA VAL A 334 -16.61 10.37 6.77
C VAL A 334 -16.24 8.92 7.04
N PHE A 335 -16.65 8.06 6.12
CA PHE A 335 -16.36 6.65 6.14
C PHE A 335 -15.71 6.24 4.82
N TYR A 336 -14.95 5.16 4.85
CA TYR A 336 -14.29 4.58 3.70
C TYR A 336 -14.78 3.15 3.46
N LYS A 337 -15.03 2.82 2.19
CA LYS A 337 -15.41 1.47 1.75
C LYS A 337 -14.73 1.16 0.44
N ASP A 338 -14.12 0.01 0.37
CA ASP A 338 -13.55 -0.51 -0.87
C ASP A 338 -14.66 -1.23 -1.65
N VAL A 339 -14.80 -0.88 -2.92
CA VAL A 339 -15.82 -1.44 -3.80
C VAL A 339 -15.26 -1.72 -5.20
N CYS A 340 -15.83 -2.71 -5.86
CA CYS A 340 -15.63 -2.96 -7.30
C CYS A 340 -16.84 -2.40 -8.06
N PHE A 341 -16.61 -1.60 -9.11
CA PHE A 341 -17.67 -1.09 -9.98
C PHE A 341 -18.01 -2.05 -11.12
N GLU A 342 -17.06 -2.87 -11.53
CA GLU A 342 -17.24 -3.86 -12.59
C GLU A 342 -17.65 -5.20 -12.00
N HIS A 343 -18.61 -5.84 -12.66
CA HIS A 343 -19.01 -7.19 -12.32
C HIS A 343 -17.93 -8.16 -12.81
N ASP A 344 -17.38 -8.94 -11.89
CA ASP A 344 -16.45 -10.02 -12.22
C ASP A 344 -17.07 -11.34 -11.81
N ASP A 345 -17.32 -12.20 -12.79
CA ASP A 345 -17.92 -13.52 -12.59
C ASP A 345 -17.08 -14.41 -11.63
N ASN A 346 -15.78 -14.21 -11.60
CA ASN A 346 -14.87 -14.91 -10.67
C ASN A 346 -15.07 -14.50 -9.20
N VAL A 347 -15.62 -13.32 -8.95
CA VAL A 347 -15.95 -12.81 -7.61
C VAL A 347 -17.41 -13.06 -7.26
N ALA A 348 -18.29 -13.21 -8.27
CA ALA A 348 -19.72 -13.43 -8.09
C ALA A 348 -20.11 -14.81 -7.53
N GLY A 349 -19.19 -15.77 -7.59
CA GLY A 349 -19.44 -17.15 -7.16
C GLY A 349 -19.30 -17.40 -5.66
N ASP A 350 -18.80 -16.43 -4.89
CA ASP A 350 -18.54 -16.63 -3.48
C ASP A 350 -19.80 -16.34 -2.64
N ILE A 351 -20.27 -17.37 -1.98
CA ILE A 351 -21.47 -17.36 -1.15
C ILE A 351 -21.25 -16.56 0.14
N ASP A 352 -20.01 -16.33 0.55
CA ASP A 352 -19.64 -15.83 1.87
C ASP A 352 -19.42 -14.31 1.99
N GLY A 353 -19.95 -13.46 1.07
CA GLY A 353 -20.00 -12.02 1.28
C GLY A 353 -19.29 -11.12 0.29
N HIS A 354 -18.63 -11.66 -0.72
CA HIS A 354 -17.94 -10.86 -1.75
C HIS A 354 -18.90 -10.00 -2.60
N ARG A 355 -20.19 -10.29 -2.62
CA ARG A 355 -21.21 -9.41 -3.22
C ARG A 355 -21.33 -8.08 -2.50
N GLU A 356 -21.00 -8.01 -1.21
CA GLU A 356 -20.98 -6.75 -0.45
C GLU A 356 -19.95 -5.75 -0.97
N ASP A 357 -18.96 -6.21 -1.74
CA ASP A 357 -17.92 -5.37 -2.31
C ASP A 357 -18.31 -4.79 -3.68
N TYR A 358 -19.42 -5.23 -4.31
CA TYR A 358 -19.92 -4.61 -5.51
C TYR A 358 -20.70 -3.34 -5.22
N PHE A 359 -20.31 -2.25 -5.90
CA PHE A 359 -20.96 -0.95 -5.73
C PHE A 359 -22.48 -1.04 -5.96
N ASN A 360 -22.91 -1.56 -7.11
CA ASN A 360 -24.33 -1.65 -7.47
C ASN A 360 -25.12 -2.66 -6.64
N TYR A 361 -24.45 -3.61 -5.98
CA TYR A 361 -25.08 -4.51 -5.03
C TYR A 361 -25.30 -3.84 -3.66
N LEU A 362 -24.30 -3.12 -3.18
CA LEU A 362 -24.33 -2.50 -1.85
C LEU A 362 -25.08 -1.17 -1.82
N PHE A 363 -24.97 -0.35 -2.87
CA PHE A 363 -25.49 1.01 -2.90
C PHE A 363 -26.66 1.18 -3.87
N ILE A 364 -27.65 1.97 -3.45
CA ILE A 364 -28.77 2.39 -4.28
C ILE A 364 -28.77 3.92 -4.36
N LYS A 365 -28.88 4.47 -5.58
CA LYS A 365 -28.87 5.90 -5.82
C LYS A 365 -30.09 6.57 -5.17
N GLY A 366 -29.87 7.71 -4.52
CA GLY A 366 -30.88 8.50 -3.86
C GLY A 366 -30.87 8.36 -2.33
N THR A 367 -31.97 8.73 -1.71
CA THR A 367 -32.19 8.63 -0.25
C THR A 367 -33.26 7.59 0.04
N ALA A 368 -33.05 6.79 1.08
CA ALA A 368 -34.13 5.93 1.56
C ALA A 368 -35.21 6.81 2.22
N ASP A 369 -36.36 6.90 1.60
CA ASP A 369 -37.48 7.64 2.18
C ASP A 369 -38.12 6.84 3.29
N MET A 370 -37.85 7.27 4.51
CA MET A 370 -38.43 6.68 5.74
C MET A 370 -39.53 7.57 6.37
N LYS A 371 -39.91 8.65 5.66
CA LYS A 371 -40.98 9.52 6.14
C LYS A 371 -42.29 8.75 6.23
N GLY A 372 -43.04 8.99 7.31
CA GLY A 372 -44.33 8.35 7.52
C GLY A 372 -44.29 6.96 8.16
N PHE A 373 -43.14 6.40 8.43
CA PHE A 373 -43.02 5.18 9.23
C PHE A 373 -42.85 5.50 10.73
N PRO A 374 -43.53 4.76 11.62
CA PRO A 374 -43.27 4.87 13.05
C PRO A 374 -41.80 4.58 13.40
N PRO A 375 -41.19 5.18 14.44
CA PRO A 375 -39.81 4.95 14.82
C PRO A 375 -39.45 3.46 15.02
N SER A 376 -40.38 2.68 15.58
CA SER A 376 -40.22 1.22 15.77
C SER A 376 -40.11 0.47 14.42
N HIS A 377 -40.87 0.91 13.40
CA HIS A 377 -40.79 0.35 12.06
C HIS A 377 -39.48 0.74 11.40
N VAL A 378 -39.02 2.00 11.52
CA VAL A 378 -37.73 2.47 11.00
C VAL A 378 -36.60 1.63 11.58
N THR A 379 -36.57 1.43 12.89
CA THR A 379 -35.54 0.61 13.55
C THR A 379 -35.59 -0.84 13.04
N ALA A 380 -36.76 -1.42 12.92
CA ALA A 380 -36.91 -2.80 12.43
C ALA A 380 -36.46 -2.93 10.96
N ILE A 381 -36.83 -1.96 10.09
CA ILE A 381 -36.40 -1.89 8.70
C ILE A 381 -34.87 -1.86 8.62
N GLN A 382 -34.21 -0.98 9.39
CA GLN A 382 -32.74 -0.86 9.42
C GLN A 382 -32.06 -2.15 9.91
N GLN A 383 -32.72 -2.91 10.76
CA GLN A 383 -32.25 -4.21 11.26
C GLN A 383 -32.58 -5.38 10.32
N GLY A 384 -33.31 -5.15 9.21
CA GLY A 384 -33.76 -6.21 8.32
C GLY A 384 -34.86 -7.10 8.94
N ARG A 385 -35.54 -6.62 9.99
CA ARG A 385 -36.60 -7.36 10.70
C ARG A 385 -37.97 -6.90 10.26
N VAL A 386 -38.90 -7.84 10.27
CA VAL A 386 -40.34 -7.58 10.07
C VAL A 386 -41.03 -7.65 11.41
N ILE A 387 -41.84 -6.64 11.70
CA ILE A 387 -42.66 -6.59 12.91
C ILE A 387 -44.15 -6.37 12.59
N LYS A 388 -45.01 -6.75 13.49
CA LYS A 388 -46.46 -6.60 13.37
C LYS A 388 -46.83 -5.16 13.03
N GLY A 389 -47.82 -4.99 12.14
CA GLY A 389 -48.35 -3.70 11.71
C GLY A 389 -47.57 -3.02 10.57
N MET A 390 -46.42 -3.53 10.17
CA MET A 390 -45.71 -3.04 8.97
C MET A 390 -46.59 -3.17 7.74
N ASN A 391 -46.55 -2.15 6.86
CA ASN A 391 -47.14 -2.25 5.54
C ASN A 391 -46.19 -2.96 4.57
N LYS A 392 -46.70 -3.32 3.40
CA LYS A 392 -45.92 -4.00 2.33
C LYS A 392 -44.67 -3.24 1.93
N GLN A 393 -44.74 -1.90 1.89
CA GLN A 393 -43.58 -1.07 1.58
C GLN A 393 -42.48 -1.19 2.66
N ALA A 394 -42.88 -1.13 3.94
CA ALA A 394 -41.94 -1.31 5.05
C ALA A 394 -41.29 -2.70 5.03
N VAL A 395 -42.05 -3.74 4.74
CA VAL A 395 -41.56 -5.12 4.61
C VAL A 395 -40.59 -5.22 3.43
N LYS A 396 -40.94 -4.62 2.29
CA LYS A 396 -40.06 -4.59 1.11
C LYS A 396 -38.74 -3.83 1.38
N MET A 397 -38.80 -2.76 2.16
CA MET A 397 -37.60 -2.05 2.63
C MET A 397 -36.78 -2.89 3.60
N ALA A 398 -37.43 -3.68 4.45
CA ALA A 398 -36.76 -4.54 5.43
C ALA A 398 -36.11 -5.79 4.80
N LYS A 399 -36.76 -6.46 3.86
CA LYS A 399 -36.40 -7.78 3.35
C LYS A 399 -36.10 -7.82 1.86
N GLY A 400 -36.49 -6.81 1.12
CA GLY A 400 -36.48 -6.84 -0.35
C GLY A 400 -37.80 -7.38 -0.91
N SER A 401 -37.80 -7.67 -2.21
CA SER A 401 -38.94 -8.32 -2.88
C SER A 401 -39.03 -9.79 -2.43
N PRO A 402 -40.22 -10.34 -2.18
CA PRO A 402 -40.35 -11.75 -1.91
C PRO A 402 -40.09 -12.60 -3.16
N ASP A 403 -39.66 -13.83 -2.96
CA ASP A 403 -39.46 -14.80 -4.05
C ASP A 403 -40.82 -15.23 -4.64
N ARG A 404 -41.83 -15.30 -3.79
CA ARG A 404 -43.20 -15.69 -4.17
C ARG A 404 -44.23 -14.99 -3.31
N VAL A 405 -45.38 -14.65 -3.92
CA VAL A 405 -46.56 -14.12 -3.26
C VAL A 405 -47.72 -15.10 -3.43
N ALA A 406 -48.28 -15.57 -2.32
CA ALA A 406 -49.53 -16.35 -2.31
C ALA A 406 -50.68 -15.46 -1.83
N LYS A 407 -51.85 -15.55 -2.48
CA LYS A 407 -53.07 -14.81 -2.06
C LYS A 407 -54.17 -15.79 -1.76
N ASP A 408 -54.89 -15.53 -0.69
CA ASP A 408 -56.09 -16.27 -0.36
C ASP A 408 -57.39 -15.60 -0.94
N ARG A 409 -58.51 -16.29 -0.84
CA ARG A 409 -59.81 -15.79 -1.34
C ARG A 409 -60.32 -14.58 -0.56
N ASN A 410 -59.77 -14.31 0.62
CA ASN A 410 -60.14 -13.21 1.51
C ASN A 410 -59.26 -11.97 1.35
N GLY A 411 -58.39 -11.95 0.34
CA GLY A 411 -57.48 -10.84 0.06
C GLY A 411 -56.27 -10.74 0.99
N ARG A 412 -55.98 -11.77 1.79
CA ARG A 412 -54.75 -11.88 2.56
C ARG A 412 -53.59 -12.31 1.66
N GLU A 413 -52.40 -11.88 1.95
CA GLU A 413 -51.19 -12.25 1.21
C GLU A 413 -50.13 -12.84 2.12
N ASP A 414 -49.52 -13.92 1.65
CA ASP A 414 -48.30 -14.49 2.24
C ASP A 414 -47.10 -14.22 1.31
N TRP A 415 -46.14 -13.50 1.83
CA TRP A 415 -44.88 -13.23 1.11
C TRP A 415 -43.81 -14.22 1.57
N ILE A 416 -43.31 -15.00 0.63
CA ILE A 416 -42.37 -16.10 0.87
C ILE A 416 -40.95 -15.65 0.47
N TYR A 417 -40.04 -15.74 1.44
CA TYR A 417 -38.59 -15.51 1.28
C TYR A 417 -37.92 -16.87 1.46
N ALA A 418 -37.81 -17.62 0.36
CA ALA A 418 -37.37 -19.01 0.35
C ALA A 418 -35.93 -19.17 0.84
N SER A 419 -35.04 -18.26 0.42
CA SER A 419 -33.62 -18.26 0.83
C SER A 419 -33.43 -18.04 2.33
N GLU A 420 -34.39 -17.36 3.01
CA GLU A 420 -34.34 -17.12 4.44
C GLU A 420 -35.26 -18.05 5.26
N GLY A 421 -36.06 -18.88 4.58
CA GLY A 421 -37.06 -19.74 5.24
C GLY A 421 -38.16 -18.95 5.95
N VAL A 422 -38.44 -17.71 5.53
CA VAL A 422 -39.37 -16.79 6.18
C VAL A 422 -40.66 -16.60 5.37
N ILE A 423 -41.82 -16.65 6.04
CA ILE A 423 -43.12 -16.30 5.45
C ILE A 423 -43.66 -15.11 6.23
N VAL A 424 -43.92 -14.00 5.55
CA VAL A 424 -44.53 -12.80 6.09
C VAL A 424 -45.99 -12.78 5.71
N LYS A 425 -46.92 -12.85 6.70
CA LYS A 425 -48.37 -12.88 6.49
C LYS A 425 -48.96 -11.48 6.62
N PHE A 426 -49.77 -11.08 5.63
CA PHE A 426 -50.47 -9.80 5.62
C PHE A 426 -51.98 -10.02 5.79
N ASP A 427 -52.60 -9.10 6.51
CA ASP A 427 -54.04 -9.00 6.57
C ASP A 427 -54.64 -8.40 5.27
N LYS A 428 -55.98 -8.31 5.20
CA LYS A 428 -56.70 -7.72 4.07
C LYS A 428 -56.35 -6.25 3.80
N ASN A 429 -55.79 -5.54 4.77
CA ASN A 429 -55.39 -4.14 4.69
C ASN A 429 -53.88 -4.02 4.32
N GLY A 430 -53.20 -5.12 4.04
CA GLY A 430 -51.77 -5.15 3.69
C GLY A 430 -50.84 -4.83 4.87
N LYS A 431 -51.27 -5.14 6.11
CA LYS A 431 -50.48 -5.02 7.32
C LYS A 431 -50.02 -6.39 7.81
N VAL A 432 -48.78 -6.47 8.30
CA VAL A 432 -48.19 -7.67 8.90
C VAL A 432 -49.01 -8.07 10.15
N MET A 433 -49.41 -9.33 10.20
CA MET A 433 -50.21 -9.91 11.28
C MET A 433 -49.39 -10.28 12.52
#